data_e7fe80dae83b1c291afd419bdcc19b79
#
_entry.id   e7fe80dae83b1c291afd419bdcc19b79
#
_cell.length_a   1.000
_cell.length_b   1.000
_cell.length_c   1.000
_cell.angle_alpha   90.00
_cell.angle_beta   90.00
_cell.angle_gamma   90.00
#
_symmetry.space_group_name_H-M   'P 1'
#
loop_
_entity.id
_entity.type
_entity.pdbx_description
1 polymer ?
#
loop_
_entity_poly.entity_id
_entity_poly.type
_entity_poly.pdbx_seq_one_letter_code
_entity_poly.pdbx_strand_id
1 'polypeptide(L)'
;MGDVERIMERVRRLLAIANDPAASDNEQRIALEQAQRLMDRHAIEIIRRMIHLEANPCNWYMAELANIVALGNRCRASYGWRRAGNGRNVVCSISIYGARSDVDKTEAIWTAMETSRAAMWRERARTTPRAKANAAWRNGYYRGFQEEIARRYQILRREMESDGTGKELITVRGNQVDQWVEKHVTFSDRRPKLSKPTGSSQSAYRHGRQDGACQAIGLKETGQAGNWTLEK
;
A
#
# COMPACT_ATOMS: atom_id res chain seq x y z
N MET A 1 -18.32 16.79 10.22
CA MET A 1 -17.95 16.73 8.79
C MET A 1 -16.90 17.81 8.56
N GLY A 2 -15.66 17.44 8.28
CA GLY A 2 -14.56 18.39 8.06
C GLY A 2 -14.71 19.10 6.71
N ASP A 3 -14.04 20.26 6.55
CA ASP A 3 -14.12 21.04 5.30
C ASP A 3 -13.64 20.22 4.10
N VAL A 4 -12.63 19.35 4.30
CA VAL A 4 -12.13 18.44 3.26
C VAL A 4 -13.21 17.45 2.79
N GLU A 5 -14.02 16.91 3.70
CA GLU A 5 -15.10 15.98 3.34
C GLU A 5 -16.19 16.65 2.50
N ARG A 6 -16.55 17.92 2.83
CA ARG A 6 -17.50 18.70 2.04
C ARG A 6 -16.99 19.00 0.63
N ILE A 7 -15.71 19.33 0.52
CA ILE A 7 -15.08 19.60 -0.79
C ILE A 7 -15.06 18.33 -1.62
N MET A 8 -14.69 17.20 -1.01
CA MET A 8 -14.65 15.91 -1.70
C MET A 8 -16.03 15.44 -2.13
N GLU A 9 -17.07 15.70 -1.34
CA GLU A 9 -18.46 15.42 -1.73
C GLU A 9 -18.90 16.29 -2.93
N ARG A 10 -18.49 17.55 -2.96
CA ARG A 10 -18.78 18.44 -4.08
C ARG A 10 -18.06 18.02 -5.37
N VAL A 11 -16.80 17.60 -5.26
CA VAL A 11 -16.03 17.05 -6.39
C VAL A 11 -16.72 15.78 -6.92
N ARG A 12 -17.18 14.90 -6.03
CA ARG A 12 -17.89 13.67 -6.43
C ARG A 12 -19.15 13.98 -7.25
N ARG A 13 -19.98 14.93 -6.80
CA ARG A 13 -21.19 15.35 -7.52
C ARG A 13 -20.89 15.93 -8.89
N LEU A 14 -19.85 16.74 -9.00
CA LEU A 14 -19.43 17.31 -10.28
C LEU A 14 -18.93 16.24 -11.25
N LEU A 15 -18.15 15.27 -10.76
CA LEU A 15 -17.69 14.15 -11.58
C LEU A 15 -18.84 13.21 -11.99
N ALA A 16 -19.84 13.03 -11.14
CA ALA A 16 -21.04 12.28 -11.51
C ALA A 16 -21.79 12.94 -12.68
N ILE A 17 -21.96 14.27 -12.67
CA ILE A 17 -22.55 15.02 -13.79
C ILE A 17 -21.66 14.93 -15.04
N ALA A 18 -20.35 15.02 -14.88
CA ALA A 18 -19.41 14.93 -16.01
C ALA A 18 -19.43 13.56 -16.70
N ASN A 19 -19.82 12.50 -15.99
CA ASN A 19 -19.91 11.13 -16.51
C ASN A 19 -21.34 10.66 -16.79
N ASP A 20 -22.33 11.54 -16.62
CA ASP A 20 -23.74 11.21 -16.88
C ASP A 20 -24.01 11.23 -18.40
N PRO A 21 -24.33 10.09 -19.03
CA PRO A 21 -24.65 10.06 -20.46
C PRO A 21 -25.94 10.80 -20.82
N ALA A 22 -26.77 11.16 -19.82
CA ALA A 22 -27.97 11.98 -20.01
C ALA A 22 -27.68 13.48 -19.98
N ALA A 23 -26.51 13.92 -19.48
CA ALA A 23 -26.10 15.31 -19.48
C ALA A 23 -25.57 15.72 -20.87
N SER A 24 -25.81 16.97 -21.26
CA SER A 24 -25.27 17.51 -22.50
C SER A 24 -23.74 17.63 -22.45
N ASP A 25 -23.08 17.56 -23.61
CA ASP A 25 -21.61 17.70 -23.74
C ASP A 25 -21.09 18.95 -23.04
N ASN A 26 -21.86 20.05 -23.06
CA ASN A 26 -21.50 21.31 -22.43
C ASN A 26 -21.60 21.21 -20.90
N GLU A 27 -22.61 20.58 -20.37
CA GLU A 27 -22.75 20.33 -18.91
C GLU A 27 -21.65 19.40 -18.40
N GLN A 28 -21.34 18.32 -19.13
CA GLN A 28 -20.26 17.41 -18.82
C GLN A 28 -18.93 18.16 -18.75
N ARG A 29 -18.62 18.99 -19.75
CA ARG A 29 -17.41 19.78 -19.83
C ARG A 29 -17.31 20.80 -18.68
N ILE A 30 -18.37 21.54 -18.40
CA ILE A 30 -18.41 22.53 -17.30
C ILE A 30 -18.23 21.84 -15.95
N ALA A 31 -18.91 20.71 -15.72
CA ALA A 31 -18.79 19.95 -14.49
C ALA A 31 -17.36 19.42 -14.28
N LEU A 32 -16.73 18.91 -15.34
CA LEU A 32 -15.34 18.46 -15.32
C LEU A 32 -14.37 19.59 -14.99
N GLU A 33 -14.52 20.75 -15.65
CA GLU A 33 -13.69 21.93 -15.36
C GLU A 33 -13.86 22.45 -13.93
N GLN A 34 -15.08 22.45 -13.40
CA GLN A 34 -15.33 22.86 -12.02
C GLN A 34 -14.77 21.87 -11.02
N ALA A 35 -14.89 20.57 -11.27
CA ALA A 35 -14.26 19.53 -10.45
C ALA A 35 -12.74 19.71 -10.43
N GLN A 36 -12.12 19.92 -11.61
CA GLN A 36 -10.69 20.15 -11.73
C GLN A 36 -10.25 21.41 -10.95
N ARG A 37 -10.93 22.53 -11.11
CA ARG A 37 -10.64 23.78 -10.38
C ARG A 37 -10.76 23.62 -8.87
N LEU A 38 -11.74 22.82 -8.39
CA LEU A 38 -11.90 22.53 -6.98
C LEU A 38 -10.75 21.65 -6.46
N MET A 39 -10.36 20.64 -7.23
CA MET A 39 -9.22 19.78 -6.92
C MET A 39 -7.91 20.56 -6.89
N ASP A 40 -7.67 21.45 -7.86
CA ASP A 40 -6.47 22.30 -7.93
C ASP A 40 -6.40 23.31 -6.78
N ARG A 41 -7.55 23.91 -6.44
CA ARG A 41 -7.65 24.89 -5.35
C ARG A 41 -7.47 24.26 -3.96
N HIS A 42 -7.82 23.00 -3.82
CA HIS A 42 -7.66 22.19 -2.62
C HIS A 42 -6.68 21.04 -2.85
N ALA A 43 -5.60 21.35 -3.60
CA ALA A 43 -4.54 20.39 -3.87
C ALA A 43 -4.11 19.69 -2.58
N ILE A 44 -4.36 18.40 -2.54
CA ILE A 44 -3.96 17.60 -1.40
C ILE A 44 -2.44 17.65 -1.36
N GLU A 45 -1.90 18.17 -0.27
CA GLU A 45 -0.45 18.17 -0.05
C GLU A 45 0.05 16.73 -0.12
N ILE A 46 0.75 16.41 -1.21
CA ILE A 46 1.39 15.12 -1.36
C ILE A 46 2.75 15.20 -0.69
N ILE A 47 2.96 14.34 0.28
CA ILE A 47 4.21 14.25 1.02
C ILE A 47 4.99 12.99 0.63
N ARG A 48 6.28 13.03 0.91
CA ARG A 48 7.16 11.87 0.93
C ARG A 48 7.53 11.54 2.36
N ARG A 49 7.28 10.32 2.80
CA ARG A 49 7.79 9.76 4.04
C ARG A 49 8.87 8.73 3.74
N MET A 50 10.07 8.95 4.27
CA MET A 50 11.18 8.01 4.12
C MET A 50 11.43 7.25 5.42
N ILE A 51 11.48 5.94 5.33
CA ILE A 51 11.77 5.02 6.43
C ILE A 51 13.14 4.39 6.15
N HIS A 52 14.08 4.59 7.05
CA HIS A 52 15.40 4.01 6.96
C HIS A 52 15.41 2.59 7.54
N LEU A 53 16.12 1.69 6.89
CA LEU A 53 16.26 0.29 7.28
C LEU A 53 17.74 -0.05 7.47
N GLU A 54 18.04 -0.86 8.47
CA GLU A 54 19.36 -1.48 8.56
C GLU A 54 19.58 -2.45 7.39
N ALA A 55 20.85 -2.60 6.97
CA ALA A 55 21.19 -3.39 5.80
C ALA A 55 20.92 -4.88 6.04
N ASN A 56 19.84 -5.39 5.47
CA ASN A 56 19.43 -6.79 5.55
C ASN A 56 18.84 -7.26 4.20
N PRO A 57 19.23 -8.44 3.67
CA PRO A 57 18.62 -8.98 2.45
C PRO A 57 17.10 -9.18 2.56
N CYS A 58 16.57 -9.39 3.76
CA CYS A 58 15.11 -9.53 3.99
C CYS A 58 14.35 -8.23 3.82
N ASN A 59 15.01 -7.08 3.77
CA ASN A 59 14.39 -5.79 3.50
C ASN A 59 13.68 -5.78 2.14
N TRP A 60 14.05 -6.66 1.23
CA TRP A 60 13.30 -6.89 0.00
C TRP A 60 11.82 -7.18 0.28
N TYR A 61 11.54 -8.10 1.20
CA TYR A 61 10.16 -8.45 1.59
C TYR A 61 9.45 -7.31 2.32
N MET A 62 10.18 -6.51 3.12
CA MET A 62 9.64 -5.33 3.76
C MET A 62 9.20 -4.29 2.73
N ALA A 63 10.02 -4.05 1.71
CA ALA A 63 9.71 -3.12 0.63
C ALA A 63 8.54 -3.63 -0.25
N GLU A 64 8.47 -4.91 -0.55
CA GLU A 64 7.35 -5.50 -1.29
C GLU A 64 6.04 -5.36 -0.50
N LEU A 65 6.03 -5.65 0.81
CA LEU A 65 4.84 -5.47 1.64
C LEU A 65 4.44 -3.99 1.73
N ALA A 66 5.42 -3.08 1.88
CA ALA A 66 5.15 -1.64 1.89
C ALA A 66 4.48 -1.18 0.58
N ASN A 67 4.93 -1.69 -0.57
CA ASN A 67 4.30 -1.39 -1.85
C ASN A 67 2.86 -1.91 -1.94
N ILE A 68 2.61 -3.13 -1.46
CA ILE A 68 1.25 -3.71 -1.43
C ILE A 68 0.32 -2.86 -0.58
N VAL A 69 0.76 -2.49 0.63
CA VAL A 69 -0.03 -1.66 1.55
C VAL A 69 -0.23 -0.25 1.01
N ALA A 70 0.81 0.35 0.42
CA ALA A 70 0.74 1.68 -0.20
C ALA A 70 -0.31 1.73 -1.32
N LEU A 71 -0.26 0.77 -2.25
CA LEU A 71 -1.23 0.67 -3.34
C LEU A 71 -2.66 0.46 -2.81
N GLY A 72 -2.83 -0.32 -1.74
CA GLY A 72 -4.11 -0.51 -1.08
C GLY A 72 -4.67 0.74 -0.40
N ASN A 73 -3.82 1.72 -0.06
CA ASN A 73 -4.16 2.96 0.63
C ASN A 73 -3.95 4.23 -0.23
N ARG A 74 -4.03 4.13 -1.55
CA ARG A 74 -3.90 5.26 -2.51
C ARG A 74 -2.53 5.96 -2.48
N CYS A 75 -1.53 5.30 -1.93
CA CYS A 75 -0.15 5.74 -1.91
C CYS A 75 0.68 5.03 -2.98
N ARG A 76 1.89 5.52 -3.18
CA ARG A 76 2.93 4.83 -3.96
C ARG A 76 4.13 4.59 -3.06
N ALA A 77 4.87 3.53 -3.34
CA ALA A 77 6.10 3.26 -2.61
C ALA A 77 7.27 3.04 -3.58
N SER A 78 8.44 3.45 -3.14
CA SER A 78 9.70 3.12 -3.77
C SER A 78 10.71 2.67 -2.70
N TYR A 79 11.83 2.12 -3.12
CA TYR A 79 12.89 1.74 -2.21
C TYR A 79 14.23 2.34 -2.63
N GLY A 80 15.02 2.71 -1.64
CA GLY A 80 16.43 3.01 -1.80
C GLY A 80 17.29 1.76 -1.54
N TRP A 81 18.47 1.74 -2.12
CA TRP A 81 19.41 0.64 -1.96
C TRP A 81 20.82 1.15 -1.67
N ARG A 82 21.62 0.32 -1.04
CA ARG A 82 23.05 0.57 -0.84
C ARG A 82 23.85 -0.72 -0.98
N ARG A 83 25.14 -0.57 -1.21
CA ARG A 83 26.08 -1.69 -1.16
C ARG A 83 26.39 -2.02 0.30
N ALA A 84 26.10 -3.23 0.71
CA ALA A 84 26.45 -3.74 2.04
C ALA A 84 27.94 -4.10 2.12
N GLY A 85 28.48 -4.27 3.32
CA GLY A 85 29.89 -4.61 3.54
C GLY A 85 30.37 -5.89 2.86
N ASN A 86 29.46 -6.82 2.56
CA ASN A 86 29.70 -8.04 1.79
C ASN A 86 29.65 -7.84 0.26
N GLY A 87 29.62 -6.60 -0.22
CA GLY A 87 29.57 -6.23 -1.64
C GLY A 87 28.22 -6.40 -2.33
N ARG A 88 27.18 -6.84 -1.63
CA ARG A 88 25.84 -7.03 -2.19
C ARG A 88 25.00 -5.76 -2.07
N ASN A 89 24.18 -5.48 -3.08
CA ASN A 89 23.22 -4.39 -3.00
C ASN A 89 21.96 -4.86 -2.25
N VAL A 90 21.57 -4.13 -1.20
CA VAL A 90 20.41 -4.44 -0.36
C VAL A 90 19.51 -3.22 -0.24
N VAL A 91 18.23 -3.43 -0.04
CA VAL A 91 17.29 -2.35 0.27
C VAL A 91 17.65 -1.74 1.63
N CYS A 92 17.76 -0.42 1.71
CA CYS A 92 18.12 0.32 2.93
C CYS A 92 17.14 1.43 3.29
N SER A 93 16.17 1.73 2.44
CA SER A 93 15.08 2.64 2.76
C SER A 93 13.83 2.34 1.95
N ILE A 94 12.69 2.77 2.49
CA ILE A 94 11.39 2.74 1.82
C ILE A 94 10.88 4.17 1.82
N SER A 95 10.40 4.65 0.68
CA SER A 95 9.73 5.95 0.57
C SER A 95 8.27 5.72 0.21
N ILE A 96 7.36 6.35 0.96
CA ILE A 96 5.92 6.32 0.74
C ILE A 96 5.50 7.72 0.28
N TYR A 97 4.71 7.79 -0.79
CA TYR A 97 4.23 9.03 -1.40
C TYR A 97 2.70 9.04 -1.39
N GLY A 98 2.10 10.12 -0.98
CA GLY A 98 0.64 10.26 -0.94
C GLY A 98 0.18 11.46 -0.13
N ALA A 99 -1.13 11.63 0.00
CA ALA A 99 -1.69 12.60 0.94
C ALA A 99 -1.21 12.28 2.37
N ARG A 100 -0.94 13.30 3.18
CA ARG A 100 -0.41 13.13 4.55
C ARG A 100 -1.17 12.08 5.35
N SER A 101 -2.50 12.16 5.39
CA SER A 101 -3.34 11.19 6.11
C SER A 101 -3.26 9.77 5.55
N ASP A 102 -3.13 9.62 4.23
CA ASP A 102 -3.01 8.31 3.59
C ASP A 102 -1.61 7.72 3.83
N VAL A 103 -0.57 8.56 3.87
CA VAL A 103 0.81 8.15 4.21
C VAL A 103 0.91 7.71 5.66
N ASP A 104 0.39 8.50 6.61
CA ASP A 104 0.40 8.16 8.04
C ASP A 104 -0.34 6.85 8.30
N LYS A 105 -1.50 6.66 7.67
CA LYS A 105 -2.26 5.40 7.73
C LYS A 105 -1.48 4.23 7.12
N THR A 106 -0.87 4.43 5.97
CA THR A 106 -0.07 3.40 5.26
C THR A 106 1.11 2.95 6.11
N GLU A 107 1.85 3.90 6.69
CA GLU A 107 2.98 3.61 7.57
C GLU A 107 2.56 2.83 8.80
N ALA A 108 1.46 3.23 9.46
CA ALA A 108 0.93 2.55 10.63
C ALA A 108 0.51 1.11 10.32
N ILE A 109 -0.25 0.90 9.24
CA ILE A 109 -0.69 -0.44 8.81
C ILE A 109 0.52 -1.31 8.44
N TRP A 110 1.46 -0.79 7.65
CA TRP A 110 2.65 -1.52 7.26
C TRP A 110 3.50 -1.92 8.47
N THR A 111 3.73 -1.01 9.41
CA THR A 111 4.49 -1.28 10.64
C THR A 111 3.83 -2.36 11.49
N ALA A 112 2.51 -2.28 11.65
CA ALA A 112 1.75 -3.29 12.38
C ALA A 112 1.83 -4.66 11.70
N MET A 113 1.69 -4.70 10.37
CA MET A 113 1.81 -5.94 9.60
C MET A 113 3.22 -6.55 9.66
N GLU A 114 4.29 -5.73 9.60
CA GLU A 114 5.67 -6.21 9.73
C GLU A 114 5.91 -6.81 11.11
N THR A 115 5.45 -6.14 12.16
CA THR A 115 5.55 -6.61 13.55
C THR A 115 4.82 -7.94 13.73
N SER A 116 3.58 -7.99 13.27
CA SER A 116 2.73 -9.19 13.33
C SER A 116 3.33 -10.35 12.53
N ARG A 117 3.75 -10.09 11.28
CA ARG A 117 4.40 -11.09 10.42
C ARG A 117 5.66 -11.66 11.07
N ALA A 118 6.48 -10.80 11.67
CA ALA A 118 7.69 -11.22 12.35
C ALA A 118 7.40 -12.08 13.61
N ALA A 119 6.35 -11.76 14.34
CA ALA A 119 5.92 -12.54 15.51
C ALA A 119 5.38 -13.91 15.09
N MET A 120 4.45 -13.95 14.14
CA MET A 120 3.88 -15.19 13.60
C MET A 120 4.95 -16.10 12.99
N TRP A 121 5.89 -15.50 12.21
CA TRP A 121 7.04 -16.22 11.68
C TRP A 121 7.87 -16.90 12.77
N ARG A 122 8.21 -16.19 13.87
CA ARG A 122 9.00 -16.76 14.98
C ARG A 122 8.27 -17.91 15.66
N GLU A 123 6.96 -17.78 15.85
CA GLU A 123 6.13 -18.82 16.42
C GLU A 123 6.12 -20.09 15.55
N ARG A 124 5.90 -19.92 14.26
CA ARG A 124 5.95 -21.03 13.28
C ARG A 124 7.34 -21.67 13.23
N ALA A 125 8.40 -20.86 13.30
CA ALA A 125 9.78 -21.37 13.28
C ALA A 125 10.11 -22.20 14.53
N ARG A 126 9.56 -21.87 15.69
CA ARG A 126 9.74 -22.64 16.95
C ARG A 126 9.13 -24.03 16.87
N THR A 127 7.99 -24.17 16.22
CA THR A 127 7.27 -25.43 16.05
C THR A 127 7.76 -26.27 14.86
N THR A 128 8.63 -25.69 14.01
CA THR A 128 9.20 -26.38 12.85
C THR A 128 10.54 -27.04 13.21
N PRO A 129 10.80 -28.29 12.79
CA PRO A 129 12.08 -28.93 13.01
C PRO A 129 13.25 -28.07 12.51
N ARG A 130 14.31 -27.91 13.29
CA ARG A 130 15.46 -27.03 12.99
C ARG A 130 16.03 -27.20 11.58
N ALA A 131 16.10 -28.45 11.10
CA ALA A 131 16.59 -28.73 9.74
C ALA A 131 15.74 -28.13 8.64
N LYS A 132 14.46 -27.81 8.91
CA LYS A 132 13.51 -27.21 7.95
C LYS A 132 13.32 -25.70 8.16
N ALA A 133 13.61 -25.17 9.36
CA ALA A 133 13.48 -23.74 9.70
C ALA A 133 14.67 -22.93 9.16
N ASN A 134 14.97 -23.05 7.88
CA ASN A 134 16.07 -22.36 7.20
C ASN A 134 15.61 -21.11 6.42
N ALA A 135 16.54 -20.48 5.73
CA ALA A 135 16.25 -19.29 4.93
C ALA A 135 15.17 -19.52 3.84
N ALA A 136 15.20 -20.69 3.18
CA ALA A 136 14.18 -21.03 2.17
C ALA A 136 12.77 -21.15 2.78
N TRP A 137 12.69 -21.68 4.01
CA TRP A 137 11.44 -21.76 4.75
C TRP A 137 10.91 -20.36 5.10
N ARG A 138 11.77 -19.47 5.64
CA ARG A 138 11.41 -18.08 5.92
C ARG A 138 10.95 -17.35 4.66
N ASN A 139 11.67 -17.51 3.56
CA ASN A 139 11.35 -16.88 2.29
C ASN A 139 10.00 -17.33 1.75
N GLY A 140 9.70 -18.63 1.84
CA GLY A 140 8.40 -19.17 1.49
C GLY A 140 7.27 -18.56 2.32
N TYR A 141 7.46 -18.51 3.65
CA TYR A 141 6.48 -17.93 4.56
C TYR A 141 6.20 -16.46 4.24
N TYR A 142 7.24 -15.63 4.11
CA TYR A 142 7.08 -14.19 3.83
C TYR A 142 6.37 -13.96 2.49
N ARG A 143 6.74 -14.73 1.48
CA ARG A 143 6.10 -14.67 0.18
C ARG A 143 4.61 -15.03 0.26
N GLY A 144 4.27 -16.14 0.92
CA GLY A 144 2.87 -16.55 1.08
C GLY A 144 2.04 -15.51 1.83
N PHE A 145 2.59 -14.94 2.91
CA PHE A 145 1.92 -13.88 3.67
C PHE A 145 1.58 -12.68 2.81
N GLN A 146 2.57 -12.11 2.12
CA GLN A 146 2.35 -10.89 1.34
C GLN A 146 1.51 -11.09 0.07
N GLU A 147 1.59 -12.26 -0.57
CA GLU A 147 0.71 -12.58 -1.69
C GLU A 147 -0.77 -12.67 -1.24
N GLU A 148 -1.02 -13.19 -0.04
CA GLU A 148 -2.38 -13.21 0.52
C GLU A 148 -2.88 -11.82 0.87
N ILE A 149 -2.03 -10.95 1.46
CA ILE A 149 -2.36 -9.55 1.69
C ILE A 149 -2.69 -8.84 0.37
N ALA A 150 -1.87 -9.03 -0.66
CA ALA A 150 -2.10 -8.46 -2.00
C ALA A 150 -3.44 -8.90 -2.59
N ARG A 151 -3.76 -10.21 -2.50
CA ARG A 151 -5.03 -10.77 -2.95
C ARG A 151 -6.22 -10.13 -2.24
N ARG A 152 -6.14 -9.94 -0.92
CA ARG A 152 -7.22 -9.33 -0.12
C ARG A 152 -7.42 -7.86 -0.47
N TYR A 153 -6.36 -7.08 -0.70
CA TYR A 153 -6.47 -5.71 -1.19
C TYR A 153 -7.10 -5.64 -2.60
N GLN A 154 -6.80 -6.61 -3.47
CA GLN A 154 -7.44 -6.68 -4.79
C GLN A 154 -8.95 -6.96 -4.70
N ILE A 155 -9.37 -7.85 -3.79
CA ILE A 155 -10.80 -8.13 -3.56
C ILE A 155 -11.50 -6.86 -3.07
N LEU A 156 -10.96 -6.21 -2.04
CA LEU A 156 -11.52 -4.96 -1.51
C LEU A 156 -11.65 -3.88 -2.57
N ARG A 157 -10.65 -3.75 -3.43
CA ARG A 157 -10.70 -2.79 -4.55
C ARG A 157 -11.85 -3.11 -5.49
N ARG A 158 -12.04 -4.38 -5.87
CA ARG A 158 -13.15 -4.80 -6.73
C ARG A 158 -14.52 -4.57 -6.10
N GLU A 159 -14.65 -4.85 -4.79
CA GLU A 159 -15.88 -4.58 -4.04
C GLU A 159 -16.20 -3.08 -4.05
N MET A 160 -15.22 -2.22 -3.78
CA MET A 160 -15.38 -0.76 -3.83
C MET A 160 -15.69 -0.24 -5.24
N GLU A 161 -15.18 -0.90 -6.28
CA GLU A 161 -15.47 -0.57 -7.68
C GLU A 161 -16.90 -0.97 -8.08
N SER A 162 -17.43 -2.06 -7.50
CA SER A 162 -18.81 -2.53 -7.79
C SER A 162 -19.88 -1.69 -7.09
N ASP A 163 -19.58 -1.18 -5.88
CA ASP A 163 -20.54 -0.40 -5.08
C ASP A 163 -20.75 1.04 -5.57
N GLY A 164 -20.02 1.47 -6.61
CA GLY A 164 -20.17 2.78 -7.24
C GLY A 164 -19.81 4.00 -6.39
N THR A 165 -19.68 3.84 -5.08
CA THR A 165 -19.58 4.95 -4.12
C THR A 165 -18.17 5.49 -3.86
N GLY A 166 -17.14 4.90 -4.43
CA GLY A 166 -15.76 5.30 -4.12
C GLY A 166 -14.79 5.29 -5.30
N LYS A 167 -15.18 4.70 -6.43
CA LYS A 167 -14.32 4.45 -7.59
C LYS A 167 -13.62 5.71 -8.10
N GLU A 168 -14.39 6.77 -8.31
CA GLU A 168 -13.89 8.03 -8.86
C GLU A 168 -12.87 8.70 -7.93
N LEU A 169 -13.14 8.71 -6.64
CA LEU A 169 -12.28 9.33 -5.64
C LEU A 169 -10.95 8.58 -5.46
N ILE A 170 -11.01 7.24 -5.48
CA ILE A 170 -9.83 6.39 -5.38
C ILE A 170 -8.95 6.57 -6.62
N THR A 171 -9.57 6.62 -7.79
CA THR A 171 -8.88 6.82 -9.06
C THR A 171 -8.27 8.21 -9.14
N VAL A 172 -9.01 9.26 -8.80
CA VAL A 172 -8.53 10.65 -8.84
C VAL A 172 -7.34 10.87 -7.90
N ARG A 173 -7.44 10.42 -6.65
CA ARG A 173 -6.31 10.53 -5.70
C ARG A 173 -5.09 9.72 -6.12
N GLY A 174 -5.31 8.50 -6.60
CA GLY A 174 -4.23 7.66 -7.11
C GLY A 174 -3.50 8.33 -8.28
N ASN A 175 -4.24 8.89 -9.24
CA ASN A 175 -3.70 9.60 -10.39
C ASN A 175 -2.95 10.88 -9.99
N GLN A 176 -3.43 11.63 -8.99
CA GLN A 176 -2.72 12.81 -8.47
C GLN A 176 -1.36 12.41 -7.86
N VAL A 177 -1.31 11.31 -7.11
CA VAL A 177 -0.05 10.81 -6.56
C VAL A 177 0.89 10.34 -7.67
N ASP A 178 0.38 9.66 -8.71
CA ASP A 178 1.17 9.23 -9.86
C ASP A 178 1.79 10.42 -10.60
N GLN A 179 1.00 11.42 -10.94
CA GLN A 179 1.44 12.65 -11.60
C GLN A 179 2.48 13.41 -10.75
N TRP A 180 2.23 13.47 -9.44
CA TRP A 180 3.19 14.12 -8.53
C TRP A 180 4.51 13.37 -8.46
N VAL A 181 4.49 12.04 -8.35
CA VAL A 181 5.68 11.20 -8.33
C VAL A 181 6.45 11.34 -9.64
N GLU A 182 5.78 11.29 -10.78
CA GLU A 182 6.40 11.46 -12.10
C GLU A 182 7.11 12.81 -12.23
N LYS A 183 6.50 13.88 -11.71
CA LYS A 183 7.03 15.23 -11.79
C LYS A 183 8.16 15.54 -10.80
N HIS A 184 8.11 14.94 -9.59
CA HIS A 184 8.98 15.35 -8.48
C HIS A 184 9.97 14.29 -8.03
N VAL A 185 9.85 13.05 -8.50
CA VAL A 185 10.72 11.95 -8.10
C VAL A 185 11.55 11.46 -9.27
N THR A 186 12.83 11.75 -9.24
CA THR A 186 13.77 11.19 -10.21
C THR A 186 14.22 9.83 -9.74
N PHE A 187 13.85 8.80 -10.46
CA PHE A 187 14.36 7.45 -10.22
C PHE A 187 15.71 7.29 -10.88
N SER A 188 16.64 6.61 -10.20
CA SER A 188 17.96 6.30 -10.78
C SER A 188 17.79 5.36 -11.98
N ASP A 189 18.43 5.68 -13.10
CA ASP A 189 18.51 4.80 -14.27
C ASP A 189 19.31 3.51 -13.97
N ARG A 190 20.14 3.55 -12.93
CA ARG A 190 20.84 2.37 -12.45
C ARG A 190 19.85 1.43 -11.77
N ARG A 191 19.59 0.31 -12.41
CA ARG A 191 18.86 -0.83 -11.83
C ARG A 191 19.87 -1.85 -11.29
N PRO A 192 20.34 -1.70 -10.04
CA PRO A 192 21.31 -2.63 -9.50
C PRO A 192 20.69 -4.02 -9.37
N LYS A 193 21.50 -5.05 -9.57
CA LYS A 193 21.11 -6.40 -9.19
C LYS A 193 21.02 -6.45 -7.66
N LEU A 194 19.81 -6.36 -7.13
CA LEU A 194 19.58 -6.47 -5.69
C LEU A 194 19.77 -7.92 -5.23
N SER A 195 20.33 -8.06 -4.04
CA SER A 195 20.37 -9.35 -3.35
C SER A 195 18.96 -9.68 -2.86
N LYS A 196 18.25 -10.46 -3.67
CA LYS A 196 16.95 -11.00 -3.29
C LYS A 196 17.15 -12.33 -2.55
N PRO A 197 16.33 -12.61 -1.53
CA PRO A 197 16.33 -13.92 -0.91
C PRO A 197 15.99 -15.01 -1.93
N THR A 198 16.78 -16.08 -1.95
CA THR A 198 16.61 -17.21 -2.87
C THR A 198 16.11 -18.45 -2.13
N GLY A 199 15.45 -19.33 -2.87
CA GLY A 199 14.81 -20.53 -2.33
C GLY A 199 13.46 -20.22 -1.69
N SER A 200 12.57 -21.20 -1.70
CA SER A 200 11.23 -21.11 -1.12
C SER A 200 10.75 -22.49 -0.71
N SER A 201 10.16 -22.60 0.48
CA SER A 201 9.51 -23.81 0.97
C SER A 201 8.01 -23.71 0.72
N GLN A 202 7.44 -24.68 0.02
CA GLN A 202 6.01 -24.73 -0.27
C GLN A 202 5.15 -24.88 0.99
N SER A 203 5.61 -25.63 1.98
CA SER A 203 4.89 -25.77 3.25
C SER A 203 4.86 -24.42 4.01
N ALA A 204 5.99 -23.74 4.06
CA ALA A 204 6.08 -22.42 4.67
C ALA A 204 5.23 -21.37 3.94
N TYR A 205 5.18 -21.43 2.62
CA TYR A 205 4.32 -20.57 1.81
C TYR A 205 2.84 -20.73 2.19
N ARG A 206 2.37 -21.98 2.38
CA ARG A 206 0.99 -22.23 2.82
C ARG A 206 0.72 -21.64 4.20
N HIS A 207 1.65 -21.79 5.14
CA HIS A 207 1.54 -21.18 6.46
C HIS A 207 1.50 -19.64 6.38
N GLY A 208 2.34 -19.04 5.56
CA GLY A 208 2.31 -17.60 5.34
C GLY A 208 0.95 -17.12 4.80
N ARG A 209 0.36 -17.84 3.85
CA ARG A 209 -0.98 -17.54 3.35
C ARG A 209 -2.06 -17.65 4.44
N GLN A 210 -2.01 -18.68 5.27
CA GLN A 210 -2.96 -18.83 6.37
C GLN A 210 -2.88 -17.64 7.34
N ASP A 211 -1.69 -17.27 7.76
CA ASP A 211 -1.48 -16.16 8.69
C ASP A 211 -1.85 -14.80 8.04
N GLY A 212 -1.54 -14.60 6.75
CA GLY A 212 -1.95 -13.43 5.99
C GLY A 212 -3.46 -13.30 5.83
N ALA A 213 -4.20 -14.42 5.80
CA ALA A 213 -5.65 -14.41 5.75
C ALA A 213 -6.29 -13.88 7.05
N CYS A 214 -5.63 -14.09 8.19
CA CYS A 214 -6.09 -13.63 9.51
C CYS A 214 -5.62 -12.20 9.84
N GLN A 215 -4.67 -11.63 9.07
CA GLN A 215 -4.11 -10.32 9.34
C GLN A 215 -5.13 -9.22 9.07
N ALA A 216 -5.28 -8.25 10.00
CA ALA A 216 -6.07 -7.04 9.75
C ALA A 216 -5.41 -6.20 8.63
N ILE A 217 -6.19 -5.77 7.64
CA ILE A 217 -5.71 -4.95 6.51
C ILE A 217 -6.23 -3.51 6.55
N GLY A 218 -6.89 -3.12 7.64
CA GLY A 218 -7.26 -1.74 7.95
C GLY A 218 -8.37 -1.12 7.11
N LEU A 219 -8.92 -1.83 6.13
CA LEU A 219 -9.94 -1.30 5.22
C LEU A 219 -11.38 -1.66 5.59
N LYS A 220 -11.61 -2.64 6.46
CA LYS A 220 -12.96 -3.00 6.91
C LYS A 220 -13.64 -1.94 7.75
N GLU A 221 -12.90 -0.94 8.18
CA GLU A 221 -13.34 -0.01 9.21
C GLU A 221 -13.80 1.34 8.66
N THR A 222 -13.79 1.52 7.36
CA THR A 222 -14.32 2.75 6.74
C THR A 222 -15.85 2.79 6.69
N GLY A 223 -16.54 1.72 7.06
CA GLY A 223 -18.00 1.63 7.11
C GLY A 223 -18.59 1.42 8.51
N GLN A 224 -17.81 1.02 9.50
CA GLN A 224 -18.23 0.87 10.88
C GLN A 224 -17.12 1.39 11.80
N ALA A 225 -17.44 2.39 12.61
CA ALA A 225 -16.60 2.79 13.74
C ALA A 225 -16.53 1.61 14.72
N GLY A 226 -15.64 0.68 14.47
CA GLY A 226 -15.36 -0.47 15.31
C GLY A 226 -14.42 -0.05 16.44
N ASN A 227 -14.90 -0.14 17.66
CA ASN A 227 -14.12 -0.03 18.88
C ASN A 227 -12.95 -1.02 18.83
N TRP A 228 -11.74 -0.51 18.73
CA TRP A 228 -10.54 -1.28 19.06
C TRP A 228 -10.40 -1.33 20.57
N THR A 229 -10.94 -2.35 21.20
CA THR A 229 -10.50 -2.76 22.54
C THR A 229 -9.26 -3.63 22.35
N LEU A 230 -8.12 -3.09 22.75
CA LEU A 230 -6.94 -3.91 23.08
C LEU A 230 -7.34 -4.74 24.31
N GLU A 231 -7.77 -5.98 24.10
CA GLU A 231 -7.80 -6.94 25.21
C GLU A 231 -6.35 -7.20 25.66
N LYS A 232 -6.17 -7.05 26.98
CA LYS A 232 -4.92 -7.16 27.70
C LYS A 232 -4.36 -8.59 27.71
#